data_eff7a1ae97bc097569e36df8136b784a
#
_entry.id   eff7a1ae97bc097569e36df8136b784a
#
_cell.length_a   1.000
_cell.length_b   1.000
_cell.length_c   1.000
_cell.angle_alpha   90.00
_cell.angle_beta   90.00
_cell.angle_gamma   90.00
#
_symmetry.space_group_name_H-M   'P 1'
#
loop_
_entity.id
_entity.type
_entity.pdbx_description
1 polymer ?
#
loop_
_entity_poly.entity_id
_entity_poly.type
_entity_poly.pdbx_seq_one_letter_code
_entity_poly.pdbx_strand_id
1 'polypeptide(L)'
;MTTMLPMPLPARVLLLGSGELGKEVTIALKRYGCTVIAADSYEGAPAMQVADSSLVFDMSDPNALREVLDGVDVDLIVPEVEAIATDELSAAEERGVRVVPNAFAVQATMDRQRIRTLAAALPGVRTSAFRFARSEAELEEALDEVGYPAFVKPTMSSSGHGQSRVSSPEQVRAAWTHAEEDARATTGVVIVEEGIDFDYEITLLTVRSWDAASSSVHTSFCVPIGHRQEDGDYVESWQPMAMSEEALASARHMAKEVTDALAEHGNGPCLGIFGVEFFVRGDQVWFSELSPRPHDTGMVTMVTQPQSEFELHARAILGLPTSTALASPGASAVIKSARAIASPAYRGVATALATADIVRLFGKPISRAGRRVGVVAATATTPKESRVIARRAAAAITIDDAARPSA
;
A
#
# COMPACT_ATOMS: atom_id res chain seq x y z
N MET A 1 -10.96 9.93 -25.55
CA MET A 1 -10.13 9.09 -26.44
C MET A 1 -10.07 7.68 -25.88
N THR A 2 -10.31 6.65 -26.68
CA THR A 2 -10.19 5.26 -26.23
C THR A 2 -8.72 4.99 -25.98
N THR A 3 -8.36 4.70 -24.73
CA THR A 3 -6.96 4.42 -24.35
C THR A 3 -6.48 3.19 -25.12
N MET A 4 -5.46 3.36 -25.97
CA MET A 4 -4.87 2.24 -26.71
C MET A 4 -4.04 1.39 -25.73
N LEU A 5 -4.35 0.09 -25.62
CA LEU A 5 -3.60 -0.89 -24.84
C LEU A 5 -3.13 -2.03 -25.73
N PRO A 6 -1.88 -2.51 -25.56
CA PRO A 6 -0.83 -1.95 -24.68
C PRO A 6 -0.44 -0.52 -25.11
N MET A 7 0.05 0.27 -24.16
CA MET A 7 0.50 1.64 -24.44
C MET A 7 1.77 1.63 -25.33
N PRO A 8 1.91 2.61 -26.24
CA PRO A 8 3.19 2.84 -26.89
C PRO A 8 4.27 3.20 -25.87
N LEU A 9 5.47 2.67 -26.06
CA LEU A 9 6.62 2.99 -25.21
C LEU A 9 7.65 3.82 -26.00
N PRO A 10 8.37 4.73 -25.32
CA PRO A 10 8.32 5.03 -23.90
C PRO A 10 7.10 5.90 -23.51
N ALA A 11 6.52 5.64 -22.35
CA ALA A 11 5.46 6.49 -21.76
C ALA A 11 6.05 7.53 -20.81
N ARG A 12 5.36 8.65 -20.63
CA ARG A 12 5.67 9.70 -19.65
C ARG A 12 4.76 9.56 -18.45
N VAL A 13 5.32 9.45 -17.27
CA VAL A 13 4.61 9.11 -16.04
C VAL A 13 4.82 10.19 -14.99
N LEU A 14 3.73 10.72 -14.42
CA LEU A 14 3.77 11.49 -13.19
C LEU A 14 3.46 10.56 -12.02
N LEU A 15 4.44 10.36 -11.14
CA LEU A 15 4.28 9.60 -9.91
C LEU A 15 3.96 10.58 -8.77
N LEU A 16 2.80 10.42 -8.15
CA LEU A 16 2.35 11.21 -6.99
C LEU A 16 2.58 10.42 -5.71
N GLY A 17 3.67 10.74 -5.01
CA GLY A 17 4.21 10.01 -3.88
C GLY A 17 5.53 9.35 -4.23
N SER A 18 6.61 9.83 -3.63
CA SER A 18 7.99 9.42 -3.96
C SER A 18 8.65 8.65 -2.82
N GLY A 19 7.86 7.87 -2.07
CA GLY A 19 8.33 6.99 -1.00
C GLY A 19 9.15 5.79 -1.50
N GLU A 20 9.37 4.83 -0.62
CA GLU A 20 10.11 3.60 -0.90
C GLU A 20 9.46 2.72 -1.97
N LEU A 21 8.13 2.59 -1.95
CA LEU A 21 7.39 1.83 -2.96
C LEU A 21 7.44 2.56 -4.30
N GLY A 22 7.21 3.87 -4.30
CA GLY A 22 7.34 4.72 -5.48
C GLY A 22 8.72 4.65 -6.13
N LYS A 23 9.80 4.50 -5.33
CA LYS A 23 11.16 4.29 -5.85
C LYS A 23 11.28 3.00 -6.66
N GLU A 24 10.77 1.89 -6.13
CA GLU A 24 10.81 0.60 -6.83
C GLU A 24 9.88 0.58 -8.06
N VAL A 25 8.71 1.24 -7.99
CA VAL A 25 7.84 1.47 -9.17
C VAL A 25 8.58 2.27 -10.24
N THR A 26 9.25 3.35 -9.86
CA THR A 26 10.05 4.17 -10.78
C THR A 26 11.13 3.33 -11.47
N ILE A 27 11.88 2.52 -10.70
CA ILE A 27 12.90 1.62 -11.24
C ILE A 27 12.29 0.63 -12.24
N ALA A 28 11.12 0.06 -11.94
CA ALA A 28 10.42 -0.86 -12.83
C ALA A 28 10.00 -0.17 -14.15
N LEU A 29 9.40 1.03 -14.06
CA LEU A 29 9.03 1.83 -15.24
C LEU A 29 10.24 2.22 -16.09
N LYS A 30 11.35 2.61 -15.46
CA LYS A 30 12.60 2.96 -16.16
C LYS A 30 13.17 1.80 -16.97
N ARG A 31 12.97 0.55 -16.57
CA ARG A 31 13.37 -0.63 -17.36
C ARG A 31 12.65 -0.74 -18.71
N TYR A 32 11.46 -0.14 -18.81
CA TYR A 32 10.68 -0.03 -20.06
C TYR A 32 10.94 1.28 -20.83
N GLY A 33 11.96 2.05 -20.43
CA GLY A 33 12.33 3.30 -21.08
C GLY A 33 11.40 4.47 -20.74
N CYS A 34 10.47 4.31 -19.83
CA CYS A 34 9.55 5.40 -19.44
C CYS A 34 10.30 6.60 -18.87
N THR A 35 9.79 7.80 -19.13
CA THR A 35 10.20 9.02 -18.45
C THR A 35 9.32 9.19 -17.21
N VAL A 36 9.95 9.36 -16.04
CA VAL A 36 9.23 9.48 -14.77
C VAL A 36 9.53 10.82 -14.13
N ILE A 37 8.46 11.57 -13.82
CA ILE A 37 8.46 12.76 -12.98
C ILE A 37 7.99 12.33 -11.60
N ALA A 38 8.84 12.41 -10.57
CA ALA A 38 8.52 12.00 -9.21
C ALA A 38 8.12 13.21 -8.35
N ALA A 39 6.93 13.20 -7.76
CA ALA A 39 6.41 14.28 -6.94
C ALA A 39 6.26 13.86 -5.48
N ASP A 40 6.58 14.75 -4.53
CA ASP A 40 6.36 14.57 -3.10
C ASP A 40 6.31 15.94 -2.40
N SER A 41 5.94 15.95 -1.12
CA SER A 41 5.89 17.15 -0.28
C SER A 41 7.26 17.60 0.26
N TYR A 42 8.33 16.82 0.04
CA TYR A 42 9.68 17.13 0.51
C TYR A 42 10.76 16.74 -0.49
N GLU A 43 11.84 17.52 -0.50
CA GLU A 43 12.98 17.31 -1.39
C GLU A 43 13.78 16.04 -1.04
N GLY A 44 14.35 15.40 -2.06
CA GLY A 44 15.19 14.21 -1.91
C GLY A 44 14.44 12.94 -1.51
N ALA A 45 13.13 12.90 -1.74
CA ALA A 45 12.33 11.70 -1.51
C ALA A 45 12.88 10.50 -2.31
N PRO A 46 12.72 9.25 -1.83
CA PRO A 46 13.35 8.06 -2.40
C PRO A 46 13.21 7.90 -3.92
N ALA A 47 12.02 8.10 -4.49
CA ALA A 47 11.81 7.95 -5.93
C ALA A 47 12.47 9.06 -6.75
N MET A 48 12.59 10.28 -6.20
CA MET A 48 13.27 11.40 -6.87
C MET A 48 14.74 11.10 -7.18
N GLN A 49 15.37 10.18 -6.43
CA GLN A 49 16.77 9.79 -6.62
C GLN A 49 17.00 8.95 -7.90
N VAL A 50 15.92 8.42 -8.49
CA VAL A 50 15.97 7.49 -9.63
C VAL A 50 15.06 7.92 -10.80
N ALA A 51 14.28 8.97 -10.62
CA ALA A 51 13.42 9.57 -11.62
C ALA A 51 14.22 10.48 -12.58
N ASP A 52 13.62 10.85 -13.72
CA ASP A 52 14.23 11.77 -14.69
C ASP A 52 14.15 13.23 -14.21
N SER A 53 13.09 13.58 -13.48
CA SER A 53 12.90 14.88 -12.83
C SER A 53 12.02 14.76 -11.61
N SER A 54 11.97 15.81 -10.81
CA SER A 54 11.19 15.83 -9.57
C SER A 54 10.45 17.14 -9.38
N LEU A 55 9.31 17.05 -8.67
CA LEU A 55 8.50 18.20 -8.25
C LEU A 55 8.28 18.11 -6.74
N VAL A 56 8.39 19.26 -6.06
CA VAL A 56 8.13 19.35 -4.61
C VAL A 56 7.00 20.33 -4.38
N PHE A 57 5.86 19.83 -3.91
CA PHE A 57 4.68 20.62 -3.60
C PHE A 57 3.74 19.84 -2.67
N ASP A 58 2.79 20.53 -2.05
CA ASP A 58 1.74 19.90 -1.25
C ASP A 58 0.68 19.29 -2.18
N MET A 59 0.70 17.97 -2.34
CA MET A 59 -0.26 17.24 -3.17
C MET A 59 -1.67 17.22 -2.58
N SER A 60 -1.85 17.59 -1.32
CA SER A 60 -3.17 17.73 -0.67
C SER A 60 -3.82 19.07 -0.92
N ASP A 61 -3.06 20.09 -1.40
CA ASP A 61 -3.61 21.36 -1.87
C ASP A 61 -4.16 21.21 -3.30
N PRO A 62 -5.49 21.35 -3.50
CA PRO A 62 -6.11 21.22 -4.82
C PRO A 62 -5.56 22.21 -5.86
N ASN A 63 -5.18 23.42 -5.45
CA ASN A 63 -4.67 24.41 -6.39
C ASN A 63 -3.26 24.06 -6.85
N ALA A 64 -2.38 23.67 -5.92
CA ALA A 64 -1.02 23.25 -6.25
C ALA A 64 -1.03 21.99 -7.14
N LEU A 65 -1.87 21.00 -6.83
CA LEU A 65 -1.99 19.80 -7.67
C LEU A 65 -2.54 20.14 -9.06
N ARG A 66 -3.57 20.97 -9.16
CA ARG A 66 -4.13 21.42 -10.45
C ARG A 66 -3.09 22.13 -11.31
N GLU A 67 -2.31 23.05 -10.74
CA GLU A 67 -1.25 23.76 -11.46
C GLU A 67 -0.24 22.76 -12.04
N VAL A 68 0.17 21.78 -11.27
CA VAL A 68 1.08 20.70 -11.74
C VAL A 68 0.42 19.89 -12.84
N LEU A 69 -0.81 19.42 -12.65
CA LEU A 69 -1.53 18.60 -13.66
C LEU A 69 -1.80 19.33 -14.97
N ASP A 70 -1.95 20.65 -14.93
CA ASP A 70 -2.13 21.49 -16.12
C ASP A 70 -0.79 21.82 -16.79
N GLY A 71 0.31 21.84 -16.02
CA GLY A 71 1.64 22.22 -16.50
C GLY A 71 2.50 21.05 -17.02
N VAL A 72 2.17 19.81 -16.68
CA VAL A 72 2.94 18.63 -17.10
C VAL A 72 2.30 17.92 -18.29
N ASP A 73 3.15 17.53 -19.25
CA ASP A 73 2.72 16.73 -20.40
C ASP A 73 3.07 15.25 -20.14
N VAL A 74 2.10 14.47 -19.65
CA VAL A 74 2.27 13.06 -19.26
C VAL A 74 1.16 12.18 -19.82
N ASP A 75 1.49 10.91 -20.00
CA ASP A 75 0.56 9.89 -20.51
C ASP A 75 -0.19 9.19 -19.37
N LEU A 76 0.44 9.14 -18.18
CA LEU A 76 -0.07 8.47 -16.98
C LEU A 76 0.16 9.31 -15.73
N ILE A 77 -0.83 9.31 -14.82
CA ILE A 77 -0.70 9.75 -13.44
C ILE A 77 -0.81 8.51 -12.56
N VAL A 78 0.18 8.28 -11.70
CA VAL A 78 0.26 7.11 -10.82
C VAL A 78 0.31 7.58 -9.36
N PRO A 79 -0.82 7.61 -8.65
CA PRO A 79 -0.87 7.90 -7.21
C PRO A 79 -0.25 6.75 -6.40
N GLU A 80 0.65 7.09 -5.47
CA GLU A 80 1.39 6.16 -4.62
C GLU A 80 1.25 6.47 -3.12
N VAL A 81 0.55 7.56 -2.78
CA VAL A 81 0.26 7.96 -1.40
C VAL A 81 -1.21 8.33 -1.24
N GLU A 82 -1.68 8.35 0.00
CA GLU A 82 -3.08 8.70 0.31
C GLU A 82 -3.32 10.21 0.46
N ALA A 83 -2.30 11.02 0.72
CA ALA A 83 -2.45 12.47 0.94
C ALA A 83 -2.43 13.24 -0.39
N ILE A 84 -3.52 13.15 -1.16
CA ILE A 84 -3.67 13.78 -2.48
C ILE A 84 -5.06 14.43 -2.56
N ALA A 85 -5.17 15.59 -3.22
CA ALA A 85 -6.44 16.21 -3.57
C ALA A 85 -7.12 15.43 -4.72
N THR A 86 -7.79 14.34 -4.40
CA THR A 86 -8.28 13.34 -5.36
C THR A 86 -9.33 13.84 -6.35
N ASP A 87 -10.03 14.93 -6.04
CA ASP A 87 -10.98 15.53 -6.99
C ASP A 87 -10.26 16.08 -8.23
N GLU A 88 -9.01 16.53 -8.09
CA GLU A 88 -8.18 16.96 -9.21
C GLU A 88 -7.77 15.79 -10.13
N LEU A 89 -7.66 14.57 -9.57
CA LEU A 89 -7.43 13.35 -10.37
C LEU A 89 -8.66 13.04 -11.25
N SER A 90 -9.86 13.18 -10.71
CA SER A 90 -11.11 13.01 -11.49
C SER A 90 -11.21 14.05 -12.60
N ALA A 91 -10.88 15.32 -12.30
CA ALA A 91 -10.85 16.37 -13.31
C ALA A 91 -9.78 16.11 -14.40
N ALA A 92 -8.64 15.50 -14.05
CA ALA A 92 -7.63 15.09 -15.03
C ALA A 92 -8.14 13.96 -15.93
N GLU A 93 -8.85 12.96 -15.40
CA GLU A 93 -9.50 11.91 -16.21
C GLU A 93 -10.54 12.48 -17.18
N GLU A 94 -11.35 13.45 -16.75
CA GLU A 94 -12.32 14.14 -17.61
C GLU A 94 -11.64 14.88 -18.79
N ARG A 95 -10.41 15.38 -18.57
CA ARG A 95 -9.59 15.98 -19.63
C ARG A 95 -8.87 14.94 -20.51
N GLY A 96 -9.02 13.65 -20.22
CA GLY A 96 -8.47 12.54 -20.99
C GLY A 96 -7.08 12.08 -20.57
N VAL A 97 -6.54 12.57 -19.44
CA VAL A 97 -5.30 12.04 -18.84
C VAL A 97 -5.64 10.76 -18.08
N ARG A 98 -4.84 9.74 -18.24
CA ARG A 98 -5.08 8.46 -17.57
C ARG A 98 -4.53 8.47 -16.15
N VAL A 99 -5.41 8.28 -15.18
CA VAL A 99 -5.06 7.99 -13.77
C VAL A 99 -5.08 6.48 -13.56
N VAL A 100 -4.13 5.94 -12.79
CA VAL A 100 -3.99 4.49 -12.59
C VAL A 100 -3.95 4.18 -11.08
N PRO A 101 -4.82 3.27 -10.62
CA PRO A 101 -5.75 2.41 -11.39
C PRO A 101 -6.92 3.18 -12.02
N ASN A 102 -7.57 4.09 -11.33
CA ASN A 102 -8.44 5.19 -11.75
C ASN A 102 -8.68 6.14 -10.57
N ALA A 103 -9.19 7.34 -10.82
CA ALA A 103 -9.41 8.34 -9.77
C ALA A 103 -10.40 7.86 -8.70
N PHE A 104 -11.46 7.15 -9.09
CA PHE A 104 -12.45 6.62 -8.15
C PHE A 104 -11.82 5.61 -7.17
N ALA A 105 -10.99 4.68 -7.66
CA ALA A 105 -10.30 3.71 -6.81
C ALA A 105 -9.40 4.40 -5.78
N VAL A 106 -8.68 5.44 -6.19
CA VAL A 106 -7.84 6.24 -5.28
C VAL A 106 -8.71 6.94 -4.23
N GLN A 107 -9.80 7.60 -4.65
CA GLN A 107 -10.73 8.28 -3.73
C GLN A 107 -11.39 7.31 -2.74
N ALA A 108 -11.89 6.18 -3.24
CA ALA A 108 -12.59 5.21 -2.41
C ALA A 108 -11.69 4.59 -1.34
N THR A 109 -10.43 4.32 -1.68
CA THR A 109 -9.49 3.67 -0.76
C THR A 109 -8.84 4.62 0.23
N MET A 110 -8.82 5.92 -0.04
CA MET A 110 -8.38 6.95 0.90
C MET A 110 -9.37 7.19 2.05
N ASP A 111 -10.64 6.93 1.81
CA ASP A 111 -11.72 7.12 2.77
C ASP A 111 -12.25 5.75 3.25
N ARG A 112 -11.94 5.38 4.49
CA ARG A 112 -12.42 4.14 5.10
C ARG A 112 -13.94 4.01 5.05
N GLN A 113 -14.68 5.12 5.11
CA GLN A 113 -16.13 5.08 5.00
C GLN A 113 -16.56 4.60 3.61
N ARG A 114 -15.95 5.13 2.56
CA ARG A 114 -16.28 4.77 1.17
C ARG A 114 -15.93 3.31 0.88
N ILE A 115 -14.69 2.90 1.12
CA ILE A 115 -14.25 1.53 0.80
C ILE A 115 -14.98 0.48 1.64
N ARG A 116 -15.22 0.75 2.94
CA ARG A 116 -15.94 -0.18 3.82
C ARG A 116 -17.41 -0.32 3.41
N THR A 117 -18.08 0.78 3.10
CA THR A 117 -19.48 0.77 2.62
C THR A 117 -19.58 0.05 1.27
N LEU A 118 -18.66 0.32 0.34
CA LEU A 118 -18.60 -0.37 -0.94
C LEU A 118 -18.45 -1.88 -0.74
N ALA A 119 -17.44 -2.31 0.00
CA ALA A 119 -17.16 -3.73 0.23
C ALA A 119 -18.32 -4.46 0.90
N ALA A 120 -18.94 -3.85 1.92
CA ALA A 120 -20.05 -4.46 2.64
C ALA A 120 -21.34 -4.59 1.81
N ALA A 121 -21.48 -3.82 0.73
CA ALA A 121 -22.63 -3.90 -0.18
C ALA A 121 -22.48 -4.99 -1.25
N LEU A 122 -21.28 -5.56 -1.43
CA LEU A 122 -21.01 -6.53 -2.49
C LEU A 122 -21.40 -7.95 -2.06
N PRO A 123 -22.04 -8.72 -2.96
CA PRO A 123 -22.40 -10.10 -2.69
C PRO A 123 -21.17 -10.96 -2.39
N GLY A 124 -21.23 -11.72 -1.28
CA GLY A 124 -20.15 -12.63 -0.90
C GLY A 124 -18.90 -11.97 -0.31
N VAL A 125 -18.88 -10.64 -0.15
CA VAL A 125 -17.84 -9.92 0.56
C VAL A 125 -18.20 -9.78 2.03
N ARG A 126 -17.44 -10.45 2.89
CA ARG A 126 -17.59 -10.35 4.34
C ARG A 126 -16.64 -9.31 4.90
N THR A 127 -17.14 -8.38 5.68
CA THR A 127 -16.36 -7.41 6.49
C THR A 127 -16.59 -7.66 7.97
N SER A 128 -15.78 -7.08 8.86
CA SER A 128 -16.15 -6.90 10.26
C SER A 128 -17.48 -6.11 10.37
N ALA A 129 -18.24 -6.32 11.42
CA ALA A 129 -19.35 -5.40 11.73
C ALA A 129 -18.78 -4.00 11.97
N PHE A 130 -19.47 -2.97 11.50
CA PHE A 130 -18.98 -1.58 11.64
C PHE A 130 -20.12 -0.57 11.75
N ARG A 131 -19.80 0.60 12.34
CA ARG A 131 -20.65 1.79 12.40
C ARG A 131 -19.78 3.03 12.23
N PHE A 132 -20.40 4.13 11.84
CA PHE A 132 -19.77 5.44 11.80
C PHE A 132 -20.33 6.32 12.91
N ALA A 133 -19.47 7.14 13.52
CA ALA A 133 -19.86 8.07 14.57
C ALA A 133 -19.26 9.46 14.31
N ARG A 134 -20.05 10.52 14.60
CA ARG A 134 -19.70 11.93 14.42
C ARG A 134 -19.62 12.70 15.72
N SER A 135 -19.85 12.00 16.84
CA SER A 135 -19.75 12.55 18.19
C SER A 135 -19.40 11.45 19.17
N GLU A 136 -18.93 11.82 20.37
CA GLU A 136 -18.68 10.87 21.46
C GLU A 136 -19.94 10.06 21.83
N ALA A 137 -21.13 10.69 21.80
CA ALA A 137 -22.40 10.00 22.06
C ALA A 137 -22.74 8.97 20.96
N GLU A 138 -22.58 9.33 19.67
CA GLU A 138 -22.75 8.38 18.57
C GLU A 138 -21.71 7.26 18.62
N LEU A 139 -20.49 7.53 19.10
CA LEU A 139 -19.46 6.51 19.30
C LEU A 139 -19.87 5.50 20.37
N GLU A 140 -20.45 5.96 21.48
CA GLU A 140 -20.96 5.10 22.54
C GLU A 140 -22.07 4.19 22.01
N GLU A 141 -23.06 4.73 21.29
CA GLU A 141 -24.13 3.96 20.64
C GLU A 141 -23.56 2.95 19.62
N ALA A 142 -22.59 3.36 18.82
CA ALA A 142 -21.95 2.49 17.82
C ALA A 142 -21.20 1.32 18.47
N LEU A 143 -20.53 1.55 19.60
CA LEU A 143 -19.83 0.51 20.36
C LEU A 143 -20.80 -0.46 21.03
N ASP A 144 -21.96 0.02 21.50
CA ASP A 144 -23.01 -0.84 22.05
C ASP A 144 -23.61 -1.77 20.98
N GLU A 145 -23.73 -1.30 19.73
CA GLU A 145 -24.21 -2.12 18.61
C GLU A 145 -23.16 -3.10 18.07
N VAL A 146 -21.90 -2.65 17.91
CA VAL A 146 -20.81 -3.46 17.35
C VAL A 146 -20.29 -4.48 18.38
N GLY A 147 -20.31 -4.11 19.66
CA GLY A 147 -19.80 -4.92 20.77
C GLY A 147 -18.31 -4.69 21.06
N TYR A 148 -17.84 -5.33 22.12
CA TYR A 148 -16.45 -5.26 22.58
C TYR A 148 -15.74 -6.60 22.42
N PRO A 149 -14.41 -6.65 22.10
CA PRO A 149 -13.58 -5.49 21.79
C PRO A 149 -13.88 -4.94 20.39
N ALA A 150 -13.71 -3.62 20.22
CA ALA A 150 -13.84 -2.94 18.94
C ALA A 150 -12.61 -2.06 18.68
N PHE A 151 -12.43 -1.65 17.41
CA PHE A 151 -11.44 -0.68 17.00
C PHE A 151 -12.11 0.61 16.56
N VAL A 152 -11.67 1.72 17.11
CA VAL A 152 -12.09 3.08 16.72
C VAL A 152 -10.95 3.69 15.89
N LYS A 153 -11.26 4.16 14.68
CA LYS A 153 -10.27 4.69 13.73
C LYS A 153 -10.82 5.97 13.07
N PRO A 154 -9.99 7.00 12.82
CA PRO A 154 -10.37 8.09 11.92
C PRO A 154 -10.66 7.53 10.52
N THR A 155 -11.63 8.11 9.80
CA THR A 155 -11.92 7.68 8.42
C THR A 155 -10.80 8.03 7.43
N MET A 156 -9.99 9.05 7.73
CA MET A 156 -8.87 9.50 6.94
C MET A 156 -7.56 9.38 7.73
N SER A 157 -7.00 8.17 7.81
CA SER A 157 -5.69 7.91 8.42
C SER A 157 -5.06 6.66 7.83
N SER A 158 -3.74 6.48 8.01
CA SER A 158 -3.02 5.27 7.60
C SER A 158 -2.02 4.85 8.68
N SER A 159 -1.49 3.62 8.57
CA SER A 159 -0.46 3.09 9.49
C SER A 159 -0.86 3.13 10.96
N GLY A 160 -2.13 2.90 11.26
CA GLY A 160 -2.63 2.84 12.64
C GLY A 160 -2.73 4.18 13.40
N HIS A 161 -2.44 5.33 12.74
CA HIS A 161 -2.56 6.64 13.39
C HIS A 161 -3.99 6.92 13.83
N GLY A 162 -4.16 7.35 15.10
CA GLY A 162 -5.46 7.64 15.72
C GLY A 162 -6.33 6.41 16.00
N GLN A 163 -5.78 5.18 15.82
CA GLN A 163 -6.50 3.95 16.10
C GLN A 163 -6.45 3.60 17.58
N SER A 164 -7.60 3.27 18.16
CA SER A 164 -7.72 2.76 19.52
C SER A 164 -8.45 1.43 19.54
N ARG A 165 -7.94 0.47 20.32
CA ARG A 165 -8.69 -0.73 20.70
C ARG A 165 -9.48 -0.44 21.96
N VAL A 166 -10.80 -0.55 21.87
CA VAL A 166 -11.74 -0.27 22.96
C VAL A 166 -12.30 -1.60 23.46
N SER A 167 -12.11 -1.89 24.71
CA SER A 167 -12.51 -3.15 25.35
C SER A 167 -13.62 -2.96 26.40
N SER A 168 -13.93 -1.72 26.75
CA SER A 168 -14.99 -1.38 27.70
C SER A 168 -15.50 0.06 27.52
N PRO A 169 -16.71 0.40 28.02
CA PRO A 169 -17.29 1.73 27.87
C PRO A 169 -16.45 2.87 28.44
N GLU A 170 -15.65 2.62 29.48
CA GLU A 170 -14.83 3.64 30.14
C GLU A 170 -13.73 4.21 29.21
N GLN A 171 -13.42 3.50 28.11
CA GLN A 171 -12.37 3.88 27.14
C GLN A 171 -12.91 4.75 26.00
N VAL A 172 -14.23 4.95 25.87
CA VAL A 172 -14.88 5.64 24.74
C VAL A 172 -14.31 7.03 24.55
N ARG A 173 -14.31 7.84 25.61
CA ARG A 173 -13.83 9.24 25.55
C ARG A 173 -12.37 9.33 25.14
N ALA A 174 -11.52 8.47 25.69
CA ALA A 174 -10.10 8.46 25.34
C ALA A 174 -9.89 8.08 23.87
N ALA A 175 -10.66 7.11 23.35
CA ALA A 175 -10.62 6.68 21.97
C ALA A 175 -11.10 7.79 21.00
N TRP A 176 -12.16 8.52 21.35
CA TRP A 176 -12.65 9.66 20.59
C TRP A 176 -11.58 10.75 20.49
N THR A 177 -11.03 11.19 21.62
CA THR A 177 -10.00 12.24 21.67
C THR A 177 -8.76 11.84 20.86
N HIS A 178 -8.28 10.59 21.01
CA HIS A 178 -7.14 10.10 20.26
C HIS A 178 -7.39 10.09 18.75
N ALA A 179 -8.59 9.71 18.31
CA ALA A 179 -8.95 9.70 16.90
C ALA A 179 -9.04 11.13 16.31
N GLU A 180 -9.50 12.12 17.11
CA GLU A 180 -9.55 13.53 16.67
C GLU A 180 -8.16 14.16 16.58
N GLU A 181 -7.25 13.87 17.50
CA GLU A 181 -5.90 14.44 17.56
C GLU A 181 -5.00 13.96 16.42
N ASP A 182 -5.14 12.69 16.01
CA ASP A 182 -4.26 12.04 15.03
C ASP A 182 -4.87 11.91 13.63
N ALA A 183 -6.06 12.46 13.39
CA ALA A 183 -6.67 12.44 12.05
C ALA A 183 -5.87 13.32 11.06
N ARG A 184 -5.53 12.78 9.88
CA ARG A 184 -4.85 13.52 8.80
C ARG A 184 -5.72 14.65 8.22
N ALA A 185 -7.03 14.47 8.24
CA ALA A 185 -8.02 15.48 7.90
C ALA A 185 -9.15 15.36 8.93
N THR A 186 -9.55 16.49 9.52
CA THR A 186 -10.67 16.55 10.46
C THR A 186 -11.99 16.35 9.71
N THR A 187 -12.33 15.12 9.40
CA THR A 187 -13.65 14.78 8.83
C THR A 187 -14.74 14.83 9.88
N GLY A 188 -14.36 14.83 11.18
CA GLY A 188 -15.29 14.69 12.28
C GLY A 188 -16.01 13.34 12.31
N VAL A 189 -15.50 12.33 11.59
CA VAL A 189 -16.11 11.01 11.49
C VAL A 189 -15.08 9.95 11.87
N VAL A 190 -15.47 9.04 12.75
CA VAL A 190 -14.72 7.82 13.05
C VAL A 190 -15.49 6.59 12.59
N ILE A 191 -14.78 5.52 12.28
CA ILE A 191 -15.34 4.19 12.10
C ILE A 191 -15.09 3.37 13.36
N VAL A 192 -16.13 2.64 13.79
CA VAL A 192 -16.09 1.61 14.83
C VAL A 192 -16.16 0.28 14.14
N GLU A 193 -15.19 -0.58 14.34
CA GLU A 193 -15.14 -1.92 13.74
C GLU A 193 -15.01 -2.99 14.79
N GLU A 194 -15.74 -4.09 14.62
CA GLU A 194 -15.64 -5.30 15.44
C GLU A 194 -14.18 -5.81 15.46
N GLY A 195 -13.70 -6.12 16.65
CA GLY A 195 -12.40 -6.78 16.81
C GLY A 195 -12.50 -8.25 16.45
N ILE A 196 -12.09 -8.60 15.22
CA ILE A 196 -12.08 -9.98 14.76
C ILE A 196 -11.02 -10.79 15.53
N ASP A 197 -11.43 -11.92 16.09
CA ASP A 197 -10.51 -12.93 16.63
C ASP A 197 -10.06 -13.82 15.47
N PHE A 198 -8.82 -13.58 14.96
CA PHE A 198 -8.28 -14.24 13.80
C PHE A 198 -7.03 -15.07 14.12
N ASP A 199 -6.77 -16.08 13.33
CA ASP A 199 -5.57 -16.93 13.44
C ASP A 199 -4.35 -16.24 12.80
N TYR A 200 -4.56 -15.55 11.67
CA TYR A 200 -3.52 -14.83 10.92
C TYR A 200 -4.12 -13.81 9.96
N GLU A 201 -3.26 -12.88 9.54
CA GLU A 201 -3.54 -11.89 8.49
C GLU A 201 -2.80 -12.24 7.20
N ILE A 202 -3.42 -11.92 6.07
CA ILE A 202 -2.78 -12.02 4.76
C ILE A 202 -2.94 -10.72 3.96
N THR A 203 -1.97 -10.49 3.09
CA THR A 203 -2.12 -9.62 1.92
C THR A 203 -2.24 -10.48 0.67
N LEU A 204 -3.31 -10.30 -0.09
CA LEU A 204 -3.51 -10.91 -1.40
C LEU A 204 -3.27 -9.86 -2.48
N LEU A 205 -2.06 -9.86 -3.05
CA LEU A 205 -1.76 -9.00 -4.19
C LEU A 205 -2.60 -9.42 -5.38
N THR A 206 -3.50 -8.55 -5.77
CA THR A 206 -4.49 -8.74 -6.85
C THR A 206 -4.07 -7.88 -8.03
N VAL A 207 -3.87 -8.48 -9.19
CA VAL A 207 -3.36 -7.81 -10.39
C VAL A 207 -4.47 -7.74 -11.44
N ARG A 208 -4.86 -6.53 -11.81
CA ARG A 208 -5.75 -6.27 -12.94
C ARG A 208 -4.90 -5.84 -14.14
N SER A 209 -4.83 -6.67 -15.14
CA SER A 209 -3.97 -6.46 -16.30
C SER A 209 -4.73 -6.63 -17.61
N TRP A 210 -4.22 -6.04 -18.67
CA TRP A 210 -4.80 -6.15 -20.02
C TRP A 210 -4.36 -7.47 -20.66
N ASP A 211 -5.31 -8.24 -21.15
CA ASP A 211 -5.04 -9.37 -22.01
C ASP A 211 -5.31 -8.99 -23.48
N ALA A 212 -4.25 -8.91 -24.26
CA ALA A 212 -4.32 -8.53 -25.66
C ALA A 212 -5.03 -9.59 -26.53
N ALA A 213 -5.03 -10.86 -26.11
CA ALA A 213 -5.66 -11.93 -26.88
C ALA A 213 -7.20 -11.85 -26.81
N SER A 214 -7.74 -11.58 -25.63
CA SER A 214 -9.19 -11.40 -25.42
C SER A 214 -9.63 -9.95 -25.54
N SER A 215 -8.72 -8.98 -25.63
CA SER A 215 -8.98 -7.54 -25.59
C SER A 215 -9.83 -7.15 -24.38
N SER A 216 -9.51 -7.71 -23.21
CA SER A 216 -10.24 -7.50 -21.97
C SER A 216 -9.31 -7.41 -20.76
N VAL A 217 -9.84 -6.90 -19.63
CA VAL A 217 -9.12 -6.93 -18.36
C VAL A 217 -9.24 -8.30 -17.74
N HIS A 218 -8.08 -8.83 -17.30
CA HIS A 218 -7.99 -10.08 -16.57
C HIS A 218 -7.51 -9.81 -15.15
N THR A 219 -8.14 -10.46 -14.16
CA THR A 219 -7.72 -10.41 -12.75
C THR A 219 -6.97 -11.68 -12.39
N SER A 220 -5.74 -11.53 -11.91
CA SER A 220 -4.90 -12.61 -11.41
C SER A 220 -4.43 -12.31 -9.98
N PHE A 221 -4.00 -13.35 -9.26
CA PHE A 221 -3.63 -13.24 -7.85
C PHE A 221 -2.23 -13.80 -7.65
N CYS A 222 -1.40 -13.08 -6.89
CA CYS A 222 -0.19 -13.68 -6.34
C CYS A 222 -0.54 -14.75 -5.31
N VAL A 223 0.41 -15.59 -5.00
CA VAL A 223 0.30 -16.49 -3.84
C VAL A 223 0.19 -15.64 -2.57
N PRO A 224 -0.70 -15.99 -1.61
CA PRO A 224 -0.91 -15.19 -0.41
C PRO A 224 0.38 -14.89 0.36
N ILE A 225 0.45 -13.68 0.87
CA ILE A 225 1.54 -13.19 1.70
C ILE A 225 1.04 -13.12 3.14
N GLY A 226 1.68 -13.86 4.04
CA GLY A 226 1.51 -13.69 5.48
C GLY A 226 2.36 -12.52 5.95
N HIS A 227 1.88 -11.77 6.92
CA HIS A 227 2.65 -10.67 7.49
C HIS A 227 2.45 -10.59 9.00
N ARG A 228 3.30 -9.82 9.64
CA ARG A 228 3.21 -9.50 11.07
C ARG A 228 3.36 -7.99 11.25
N GLN A 229 2.48 -7.46 12.05
CA GLN A 229 2.51 -6.08 12.50
C GLN A 229 2.89 -5.99 13.98
N GLU A 230 3.50 -4.89 14.39
CA GLU A 230 3.74 -4.49 15.76
C GLU A 230 3.24 -3.06 15.92
N ASP A 231 2.31 -2.83 16.85
CA ASP A 231 1.69 -1.51 17.08
C ASP A 231 1.09 -0.87 15.80
N GLY A 232 0.51 -1.70 14.94
CA GLY A 232 -0.05 -1.27 13.64
C GLY A 232 0.96 -1.05 12.52
N ASP A 233 2.26 -1.25 12.79
CA ASP A 233 3.33 -1.12 11.81
C ASP A 233 3.76 -2.48 11.27
N TYR A 234 3.87 -2.60 9.95
CA TYR A 234 4.47 -3.76 9.29
C TYR A 234 5.93 -3.97 9.72
N VAL A 235 6.27 -5.20 10.11
CA VAL A 235 7.64 -5.57 10.52
C VAL A 235 8.25 -6.71 9.72
N GLU A 236 7.47 -7.67 9.28
CA GLU A 236 7.93 -8.77 8.42
C GLU A 236 6.79 -9.34 7.56
N SER A 237 7.13 -9.88 6.40
CA SER A 237 6.21 -10.66 5.58
C SER A 237 6.89 -11.91 5.03
N TRP A 238 6.09 -12.89 4.59
CA TRP A 238 6.59 -14.13 4.01
C TRP A 238 5.62 -14.67 2.96
N GLN A 239 6.17 -15.37 1.98
CA GLN A 239 5.43 -15.99 0.90
C GLN A 239 6.04 -17.37 0.57
N PRO A 240 5.21 -18.42 0.41
CA PRO A 240 3.75 -18.43 0.54
C PRO A 240 3.27 -18.43 1.99
N MET A 241 2.08 -17.84 2.23
CA MET A 241 1.29 -18.12 3.42
C MET A 241 0.39 -19.30 3.15
N ALA A 242 0.47 -20.33 4.00
CA ALA A 242 -0.38 -21.50 3.89
C ALA A 242 -1.83 -21.14 4.31
N MET A 243 -2.77 -21.52 3.48
CA MET A 243 -4.22 -21.36 3.71
C MET A 243 -4.95 -22.62 3.30
N SER A 244 -6.16 -22.85 3.82
CA SER A 244 -7.05 -23.83 3.25
C SER A 244 -7.50 -23.41 1.84
N GLU A 245 -7.88 -24.38 1.01
CA GLU A 245 -8.39 -24.09 -0.35
C GLU A 245 -9.66 -23.23 -0.29
N GLU A 246 -10.52 -23.46 0.72
CA GLU A 246 -11.76 -22.73 0.92
C GLU A 246 -11.50 -21.27 1.31
N ALA A 247 -10.62 -21.02 2.28
CA ALA A 247 -10.23 -19.67 2.67
C ALA A 247 -9.57 -18.91 1.51
N LEU A 248 -8.69 -19.57 0.74
CA LEU A 248 -8.05 -18.98 -0.42
C LEU A 248 -9.05 -18.63 -1.53
N ALA A 249 -10.01 -19.51 -1.80
CA ALA A 249 -11.06 -19.27 -2.79
C ALA A 249 -11.94 -18.07 -2.36
N SER A 250 -12.30 -18.00 -1.07
CA SER A 250 -13.06 -16.89 -0.50
C SER A 250 -12.30 -15.57 -0.60
N ALA A 251 -11.02 -15.54 -0.24
CA ALA A 251 -10.19 -14.33 -0.34
C ALA A 251 -10.07 -13.82 -1.79
N ARG A 252 -9.86 -14.74 -2.75
CA ARG A 252 -9.79 -14.41 -4.19
C ARG A 252 -11.12 -13.88 -4.72
N HIS A 253 -12.24 -14.49 -4.32
CA HIS A 253 -13.56 -14.00 -4.69
C HIS A 253 -13.77 -12.59 -4.19
N MET A 254 -13.59 -12.33 -2.90
CA MET A 254 -13.77 -11.01 -2.31
C MET A 254 -12.84 -9.96 -2.93
N ALA A 255 -11.57 -10.28 -3.15
CA ALA A 255 -10.62 -9.36 -3.79
C ALA A 255 -11.05 -9.00 -5.22
N LYS A 256 -11.56 -9.99 -5.97
CA LYS A 256 -12.08 -9.75 -7.32
C LYS A 256 -13.31 -8.86 -7.29
N GLU A 257 -14.32 -9.16 -6.47
CA GLU A 257 -15.55 -8.37 -6.37
C GLU A 257 -15.27 -6.90 -6.02
N VAL A 258 -14.39 -6.66 -5.01
CA VAL A 258 -14.05 -5.29 -4.62
C VAL A 258 -13.29 -4.55 -5.73
N THR A 259 -12.31 -5.18 -6.38
CA THR A 259 -11.54 -4.53 -7.46
C THR A 259 -12.36 -4.35 -8.74
N ASP A 260 -13.34 -5.21 -9.04
CA ASP A 260 -14.28 -5.03 -10.13
C ASP A 260 -15.23 -3.86 -9.84
N ALA A 261 -15.76 -3.75 -8.63
CA ALA A 261 -16.60 -2.62 -8.23
C ALA A 261 -15.85 -1.27 -8.32
N LEU A 262 -14.55 -1.22 -7.96
CA LEU A 262 -13.72 -0.02 -8.16
C LEU A 262 -13.57 0.34 -9.65
N ALA A 263 -13.54 -0.65 -10.52
CA ALA A 263 -13.49 -0.42 -11.98
C ALA A 263 -14.83 0.06 -12.54
N GLU A 264 -15.94 -0.52 -12.09
CA GLU A 264 -17.29 -0.19 -12.57
C GLU A 264 -17.72 1.23 -12.21
N HIS A 265 -17.27 1.74 -11.03
CA HIS A 265 -17.61 3.08 -10.57
C HIS A 265 -16.65 4.17 -11.05
N GLY A 266 -15.52 3.80 -11.65
CA GLY A 266 -14.50 4.74 -12.13
C GLY A 266 -14.44 4.82 -13.65
N ASN A 267 -13.54 5.66 -14.13
CA ASN A 267 -13.26 5.81 -15.54
C ASN A 267 -12.11 4.88 -15.97
N GLY A 268 -12.28 4.21 -17.10
CA GLY A 268 -11.23 3.39 -17.70
C GLY A 268 -11.08 1.99 -17.09
N PRO A 269 -10.04 1.25 -17.47
CA PRO A 269 -9.93 -0.20 -17.21
C PRO A 269 -9.48 -0.55 -15.78
N CYS A 270 -9.14 0.41 -14.95
CA CYS A 270 -8.69 0.21 -13.56
C CYS A 270 -7.57 -0.84 -13.45
N LEU A 271 -6.46 -0.62 -14.21
CA LEU A 271 -5.32 -1.54 -14.27
C LEU A 271 -4.32 -1.23 -13.16
N GLY A 272 -3.61 -2.26 -12.71
CA GLY A 272 -2.57 -2.13 -11.69
C GLY A 272 -2.57 -3.28 -10.70
N ILE A 273 -1.80 -3.12 -9.65
CA ILE A 273 -1.80 -4.03 -8.50
C ILE A 273 -2.60 -3.44 -7.35
N PHE A 274 -3.27 -4.31 -6.62
CA PHE A 274 -4.04 -3.97 -5.43
C PHE A 274 -3.57 -4.85 -4.28
N GLY A 275 -3.13 -4.23 -3.18
CA GLY A 275 -2.85 -4.93 -1.94
C GLY A 275 -4.14 -5.09 -1.13
N VAL A 276 -4.73 -6.29 -1.13
CA VAL A 276 -5.99 -6.56 -0.41
C VAL A 276 -5.67 -7.33 0.86
N GLU A 277 -6.05 -6.78 2.01
CA GLU A 277 -5.79 -7.38 3.31
C GLU A 277 -7.01 -8.12 3.85
N PHE A 278 -6.76 -9.26 4.47
CA PHE A 278 -7.80 -10.12 5.05
C PHE A 278 -7.38 -10.65 6.42
N PHE A 279 -8.36 -10.73 7.32
CA PHE A 279 -8.29 -11.57 8.52
C PHE A 279 -8.78 -12.97 8.20
N VAL A 280 -8.12 -14.00 8.75
CA VAL A 280 -8.47 -15.40 8.51
C VAL A 280 -8.58 -16.15 9.82
N ARG A 281 -9.69 -16.89 10.01
CA ARG A 281 -9.91 -17.84 11.12
C ARG A 281 -10.46 -19.14 10.57
N GLY A 282 -9.65 -20.20 10.57
CA GLY A 282 -10.00 -21.43 9.89
C GLY A 282 -10.29 -21.18 8.41
N ASP A 283 -11.50 -21.50 7.96
CA ASP A 283 -11.97 -21.26 6.59
C ASP A 283 -12.69 -19.91 6.43
N GLN A 284 -12.88 -19.16 7.50
CA GLN A 284 -13.56 -17.86 7.48
C GLN A 284 -12.57 -16.77 7.15
N VAL A 285 -12.99 -15.88 6.24
CA VAL A 285 -12.18 -14.75 5.74
C VAL A 285 -13.00 -13.46 5.85
N TRP A 286 -12.38 -12.39 6.31
CA TRP A 286 -12.96 -11.04 6.37
C TRP A 286 -12.08 -10.08 5.61
N PHE A 287 -12.69 -9.30 4.71
CA PHE A 287 -12.04 -8.17 4.07
C PHE A 287 -11.72 -7.10 5.13
N SER A 288 -10.46 -6.70 5.19
CA SER A 288 -9.95 -5.68 6.11
C SER A 288 -9.74 -4.33 5.40
N GLU A 289 -8.82 -4.28 4.46
CA GLU A 289 -8.42 -3.03 3.78
C GLU A 289 -7.97 -3.33 2.34
N LEU A 290 -7.92 -2.27 1.51
CA LEU A 290 -7.38 -2.36 0.16
C LEU A 290 -6.57 -1.11 -0.17
N SER A 291 -5.35 -1.32 -0.66
CA SER A 291 -4.49 -0.29 -1.24
C SER A 291 -4.49 -0.44 -2.77
N PRO A 292 -4.81 0.61 -3.57
CA PRO A 292 -4.89 0.53 -5.03
C PRO A 292 -3.50 0.73 -5.67
N ARG A 293 -2.46 0.16 -5.09
CA ARG A 293 -1.04 0.33 -5.40
C ARG A 293 -0.22 -0.81 -4.79
N PRO A 294 1.10 -0.90 -5.07
CA PRO A 294 2.00 -1.79 -4.35
C PRO A 294 1.87 -1.64 -2.84
N HIS A 295 2.07 -2.74 -2.12
CA HIS A 295 1.85 -2.83 -0.68
C HIS A 295 3.15 -3.17 0.05
N ASP A 296 3.38 -2.57 1.22
CA ASP A 296 4.61 -2.80 2.02
C ASP A 296 4.92 -4.28 2.24
N THR A 297 3.91 -5.10 2.50
CA THR A 297 4.06 -6.55 2.69
C THR A 297 4.51 -7.25 1.42
N GLY A 298 4.20 -6.68 0.25
CA GLY A 298 4.56 -7.21 -1.07
C GLY A 298 6.03 -7.07 -1.42
N MET A 299 6.84 -6.33 -0.65
CA MET A 299 8.30 -6.25 -0.86
C MET A 299 8.98 -7.62 -0.86
N VAL A 300 8.39 -8.63 -0.21
CA VAL A 300 8.88 -10.02 -0.27
C VAL A 300 8.92 -10.57 -1.69
N THR A 301 8.05 -10.08 -2.58
CA THR A 301 7.99 -10.53 -3.99
C THR A 301 9.26 -10.22 -4.78
N MET A 302 10.10 -9.30 -4.30
CA MET A 302 11.39 -9.01 -4.93
C MET A 302 12.36 -10.20 -4.92
N VAL A 303 12.14 -11.20 -4.07
CA VAL A 303 12.95 -12.42 -4.01
C VAL A 303 12.15 -13.70 -4.26
N THR A 304 10.82 -13.65 -4.15
CA THR A 304 9.97 -14.84 -4.28
C THR A 304 9.37 -15.01 -5.66
N GLN A 305 9.35 -13.97 -6.49
CA GLN A 305 8.72 -13.98 -7.80
C GLN A 305 9.65 -13.43 -8.89
N PRO A 306 9.58 -13.94 -10.14
CA PRO A 306 10.30 -13.35 -11.27
C PRO A 306 9.84 -11.92 -11.59
N GLN A 307 8.54 -11.63 -11.36
CA GLN A 307 7.96 -10.29 -11.43
C GLN A 307 7.54 -9.89 -10.02
N SER A 308 8.32 -8.98 -9.42
CA SER A 308 7.93 -8.39 -8.13
C SER A 308 6.63 -7.61 -8.26
N GLU A 309 6.01 -7.26 -7.15
CA GLU A 309 4.80 -6.43 -7.16
C GLU A 309 4.99 -5.11 -7.95
N PHE A 310 6.18 -4.52 -7.91
CA PHE A 310 6.52 -3.30 -8.64
C PHE A 310 6.59 -3.54 -10.14
N GLU A 311 7.18 -4.66 -10.55
CA GLU A 311 7.21 -5.09 -11.95
C GLU A 311 5.81 -5.44 -12.46
N LEU A 312 5.00 -6.13 -11.64
CA LEU A 312 3.61 -6.43 -11.93
C LEU A 312 2.79 -5.16 -12.10
N HIS A 313 2.98 -4.17 -11.19
CA HIS A 313 2.29 -2.89 -11.29
C HIS A 313 2.68 -2.13 -12.55
N ALA A 314 3.99 -1.97 -12.82
CA ALA A 314 4.47 -1.30 -14.02
C ALA A 314 3.94 -1.95 -15.30
N ARG A 315 3.96 -3.28 -15.41
CA ARG A 315 3.41 -4.00 -16.56
C ARG A 315 1.91 -3.81 -16.70
N ALA A 316 1.18 -3.99 -15.61
CA ALA A 316 -0.28 -3.87 -15.63
C ALA A 316 -0.73 -2.47 -16.11
N ILE A 317 -0.14 -1.40 -15.58
CA ILE A 317 -0.50 -0.03 -15.97
C ILE A 317 -0.09 0.32 -17.41
N LEU A 318 0.94 -0.32 -17.95
CA LEU A 318 1.38 -0.15 -19.34
C LEU A 318 0.61 -1.07 -20.31
N GLY A 319 -0.24 -1.98 -19.79
CA GLY A 319 -0.97 -2.96 -20.60
C GLY A 319 -0.09 -4.11 -21.09
N LEU A 320 1.03 -4.38 -20.43
CA LEU A 320 1.96 -5.45 -20.76
C LEU A 320 1.56 -6.77 -20.06
N PRO A 321 1.95 -7.94 -20.60
CA PRO A 321 1.66 -9.23 -19.99
C PRO A 321 2.25 -9.37 -18.58
N THR A 322 1.47 -9.91 -17.66
CA THR A 322 1.85 -10.16 -16.25
C THR A 322 1.90 -11.65 -15.92
N SER A 323 2.71 -12.02 -14.93
CA SER A 323 2.76 -13.37 -14.38
C SER A 323 2.97 -13.32 -12.87
N THR A 324 2.06 -13.92 -12.13
CA THR A 324 2.07 -13.99 -10.66
C THR A 324 2.73 -15.26 -10.12
N ALA A 325 3.58 -15.91 -10.93
CA ALA A 325 4.22 -17.18 -10.57
C ALA A 325 5.18 -17.01 -9.38
N LEU A 326 5.05 -17.89 -8.40
CA LEU A 326 6.01 -18.01 -7.30
C LEU A 326 7.21 -18.84 -7.77
N ALA A 327 8.42 -18.36 -7.51
CA ALA A 327 9.67 -19.07 -7.83
C ALA A 327 10.26 -19.78 -6.60
N SER A 328 10.20 -19.14 -5.43
CA SER A 328 10.80 -19.68 -4.20
C SER A 328 10.05 -19.16 -2.97
N PRO A 329 9.98 -19.95 -1.89
CA PRO A 329 9.61 -19.39 -0.60
C PRO A 329 10.60 -18.33 -0.15
N GLY A 330 10.09 -17.26 0.49
CA GLY A 330 10.94 -16.18 1.00
C GLY A 330 10.26 -15.36 2.09
N ALA A 331 11.03 -14.47 2.68
CA ALA A 331 10.54 -13.53 3.67
C ALA A 331 11.27 -12.19 3.58
N SER A 332 10.62 -11.15 4.05
CA SER A 332 11.21 -9.83 4.24
C SER A 332 11.11 -9.39 5.69
N ALA A 333 12.08 -8.57 6.13
CA ALA A 333 12.08 -7.92 7.44
C ALA A 333 12.52 -6.48 7.29
N VAL A 334 11.82 -5.56 7.98
CA VAL A 334 12.10 -4.12 7.88
C VAL A 334 13.31 -3.73 8.74
N ILE A 335 13.99 -2.67 8.31
CA ILE A 335 15.00 -1.95 9.08
C ILE A 335 14.33 -0.69 9.60
N LYS A 336 14.14 -0.60 10.93
CA LYS A 336 13.54 0.58 11.59
C LYS A 336 14.61 1.43 12.24
N SER A 337 14.49 2.74 12.17
CA SER A 337 15.33 3.67 12.92
C SER A 337 14.85 3.75 14.37
N ALA A 338 15.80 3.63 15.32
CA ALA A 338 15.47 3.76 16.74
C ALA A 338 15.37 5.23 17.21
N ARG A 339 15.86 6.20 16.41
CA ARG A 339 15.92 7.61 16.76
C ARG A 339 15.80 8.52 15.53
N ALA A 340 15.62 9.81 15.78
CA ALA A 340 15.72 10.81 14.73
C ALA A 340 17.18 11.00 14.31
N ILE A 341 17.44 10.98 12.98
CA ILE A 341 18.76 11.12 12.37
C ILE A 341 18.61 12.01 11.13
N ALA A 342 19.38 13.08 11.07
CA ALA A 342 19.30 14.06 9.97
C ALA A 342 19.97 13.57 8.68
N SER A 343 20.96 12.71 8.77
CA SER A 343 21.69 12.14 7.63
C SER A 343 22.02 10.68 7.92
N PRO A 344 21.08 9.75 7.65
CA PRO A 344 21.26 8.35 7.99
C PRO A 344 22.43 7.70 7.24
N ALA A 345 23.36 7.09 7.97
CA ALA A 345 24.42 6.23 7.45
C ALA A 345 24.24 4.80 7.96
N TYR A 346 24.43 3.84 7.10
CA TYR A 346 24.13 2.43 7.38
C TYR A 346 25.40 1.61 7.48
N ARG A 347 25.53 0.82 8.56
CA ARG A 347 26.61 -0.15 8.75
C ARG A 347 26.04 -1.57 8.78
N GLY A 348 26.89 -2.56 8.57
CA GLY A 348 26.48 -3.97 8.62
C GLY A 348 25.81 -4.49 7.36
N VAL A 349 25.66 -3.68 6.30
CA VAL A 349 25.04 -4.10 5.03
C VAL A 349 25.74 -5.30 4.40
N ALA A 350 27.10 -5.31 4.41
CA ALA A 350 27.87 -6.46 3.91
C ALA A 350 27.61 -7.72 4.74
N THR A 351 27.48 -7.59 6.05
CA THR A 351 27.14 -8.72 6.94
C THR A 351 25.73 -9.25 6.66
N ALA A 352 24.76 -8.38 6.44
CA ALA A 352 23.40 -8.75 6.05
C ALA A 352 23.39 -9.49 4.71
N LEU A 353 24.07 -8.98 3.69
CA LEU A 353 24.17 -9.58 2.36
C LEU A 353 24.96 -10.89 2.31
N ALA A 354 25.74 -11.22 3.35
CA ALA A 354 26.38 -12.54 3.43
C ALA A 354 25.39 -13.70 3.66
N THR A 355 24.15 -13.40 4.09
CA THR A 355 23.12 -14.40 4.39
C THR A 355 21.78 -14.15 3.73
N ALA A 356 21.46 -12.90 3.39
CA ALA A 356 20.21 -12.51 2.73
C ALA A 356 20.45 -12.24 1.23
N ASP A 357 19.40 -12.40 0.42
CA ASP A 357 19.48 -12.21 -1.03
C ASP A 357 19.53 -10.72 -1.40
N ILE A 358 18.78 -9.88 -0.71
CA ILE A 358 18.75 -8.45 -0.96
C ILE A 358 18.69 -7.61 0.32
N VAL A 359 19.28 -6.43 0.23
CA VAL A 359 19.06 -5.30 1.14
C VAL A 359 18.61 -4.12 0.28
N ARG A 360 17.52 -3.45 0.67
CA ARG A 360 17.07 -2.20 0.06
C ARG A 360 17.10 -1.11 1.12
N LEU A 361 17.99 -0.15 0.97
CA LEU A 361 17.99 1.07 1.74
C LEU A 361 17.14 2.10 1.00
N PHE A 362 16.12 2.62 1.66
CA PHE A 362 15.13 3.48 1.00
C PHE A 362 15.70 4.82 0.54
N GLY A 363 16.74 5.31 1.23
CA GLY A 363 17.39 6.58 0.90
C GLY A 363 16.59 7.79 1.41
N LYS A 364 15.78 7.62 2.46
CA LYS A 364 15.07 8.74 3.10
C LYS A 364 16.10 9.74 3.65
N PRO A 365 15.98 11.05 3.33
CA PRO A 365 16.98 12.05 3.72
C PRO A 365 17.03 12.26 5.23
N ILE A 366 15.91 12.03 5.92
CA ILE A 366 15.77 12.13 7.38
C ILE A 366 15.08 10.87 7.88
N SER A 367 15.57 10.30 8.98
CA SER A 367 14.87 9.27 9.71
C SER A 367 14.27 9.80 11.02
N ARG A 368 13.23 9.11 11.52
CA ARG A 368 12.59 9.36 12.83
C ARG A 368 12.51 8.04 13.58
N ALA A 369 12.35 8.10 14.91
CA ALA A 369 12.09 6.90 15.69
C ALA A 369 10.88 6.13 15.12
N GLY A 370 10.99 4.81 14.99
CA GLY A 370 9.99 3.95 14.38
C GLY A 370 9.93 3.96 12.85
N ARG A 371 10.50 4.97 12.17
CA ARG A 371 10.42 5.06 10.70
C ARG A 371 11.18 3.93 10.03
N ARG A 372 10.53 3.24 9.09
CA ARG A 372 11.16 2.26 8.21
C ARG A 372 12.12 2.95 7.25
N VAL A 373 13.35 2.46 7.16
CA VAL A 373 14.43 3.07 6.37
C VAL A 373 15.06 2.07 5.39
N GLY A 374 14.63 0.83 5.45
CA GLY A 374 15.06 -0.22 4.55
C GLY A 374 14.32 -1.53 4.79
N VAL A 375 14.59 -2.48 3.93
CA VAL A 375 14.09 -3.86 4.02
C VAL A 375 15.21 -4.83 3.64
N VAL A 376 15.22 -5.97 4.30
CA VAL A 376 16.02 -7.14 3.92
C VAL A 376 15.07 -8.24 3.47
N ALA A 377 15.40 -8.94 2.40
CA ALA A 377 14.63 -10.12 2.03
C ALA A 377 15.57 -11.30 1.71
N ALA A 378 15.07 -12.49 2.01
CA ALA A 378 15.82 -13.74 1.85
C ALA A 378 14.89 -14.89 1.43
N THR A 379 15.44 -15.80 0.65
CA THR A 379 14.81 -17.07 0.28
C THR A 379 15.42 -18.23 1.08
N ALA A 380 14.65 -19.29 1.26
CA ALA A 380 15.12 -20.55 1.83
C ALA A 380 14.17 -21.67 1.40
N THR A 381 14.40 -22.89 1.88
CA THR A 381 13.54 -24.04 1.57
C THR A 381 12.12 -23.86 2.10
N THR A 382 11.96 -23.13 3.21
CA THR A 382 10.66 -22.85 3.83
C THR A 382 10.51 -21.38 4.20
N PRO A 383 9.28 -20.83 4.26
CA PRO A 383 9.03 -19.47 4.74
C PRO A 383 9.56 -19.26 6.18
N LYS A 384 9.48 -20.27 7.03
CA LYS A 384 9.97 -20.22 8.42
C LYS A 384 11.49 -19.96 8.47
N GLU A 385 12.26 -20.66 7.66
CA GLU A 385 13.71 -20.47 7.55
C GLU A 385 14.03 -19.09 6.96
N SER A 386 13.34 -18.68 5.88
CA SER A 386 13.51 -17.38 5.26
C SER A 386 13.28 -16.22 6.27
N ARG A 387 12.24 -16.33 7.11
CA ARG A 387 11.95 -15.36 8.17
C ARG A 387 13.08 -15.23 9.18
N VAL A 388 13.68 -16.35 9.59
CA VAL A 388 14.83 -16.34 10.50
C VAL A 388 16.02 -15.62 9.87
N ILE A 389 16.31 -15.92 8.60
CA ILE A 389 17.42 -15.30 7.86
C ILE A 389 17.17 -13.79 7.70
N ALA A 390 15.99 -13.39 7.20
CA ALA A 390 15.66 -12.00 6.96
C ALA A 390 15.73 -11.14 8.24
N ARG A 391 15.16 -11.63 9.35
CA ARG A 391 15.23 -10.92 10.65
C ARG A 391 16.66 -10.80 11.17
N ARG A 392 17.44 -11.87 11.09
CA ARG A 392 18.86 -11.84 11.53
C ARG A 392 19.67 -10.87 10.70
N ALA A 393 19.47 -10.86 9.40
CA ALA A 393 20.18 -9.97 8.50
C ALA A 393 19.74 -8.50 8.70
N ALA A 394 18.45 -8.24 8.91
CA ALA A 394 17.97 -6.90 9.24
C ALA A 394 18.54 -6.38 10.56
N ALA A 395 18.63 -7.23 11.60
CA ALA A 395 19.22 -6.90 12.90
C ALA A 395 20.73 -6.62 12.84
N ALA A 396 21.43 -7.08 11.80
CA ALA A 396 22.85 -6.78 11.61
C ALA A 396 23.09 -5.35 11.10
N ILE A 397 22.05 -4.65 10.63
CA ILE A 397 22.17 -3.30 10.10
C ILE A 397 21.91 -2.28 11.20
N THR A 398 22.89 -1.40 11.41
CA THR A 398 22.81 -0.26 12.35
C THR A 398 22.77 1.05 11.58
N ILE A 399 22.18 2.09 12.20
CA ILE A 399 21.98 3.40 11.60
C ILE A 399 22.65 4.46 12.47
N ASP A 400 23.60 5.16 11.90
CA ASP A 400 24.34 6.26 12.54
C ASP A 400 24.08 7.58 11.81
N ASP A 401 24.41 8.72 12.44
CA ASP A 401 24.54 9.98 11.71
C ASP A 401 25.79 9.91 10.83
N ALA A 402 25.65 10.26 9.55
CA ALA A 402 26.81 10.47 8.70
C ALA A 402 27.65 11.60 9.31
N ALA A 403 28.86 11.32 9.75
CA ALA A 403 29.80 12.36 10.13
C ALA A 403 29.95 13.30 8.91
N ARG A 404 29.49 14.55 9.00
CA ARG A 404 29.83 15.55 7.99
C ARG A 404 31.37 15.60 7.97
N PRO A 405 32.03 15.49 6.82
CA PRO A 405 33.42 15.87 6.71
C PRO A 405 33.50 17.31 7.22
N SER A 406 34.34 17.56 8.21
CA SER A 406 34.70 18.94 8.59
C SER A 406 35.18 19.66 7.34
N ALA A 407 34.45 20.70 6.97
CA ALA A 407 34.77 21.58 5.84
C ALA A 407 36.14 22.22 6.03
#